data_2d9f9e6ef2c8eae7e56c0212c62b8912
#
_entry.id   2d9f9e6ef2c8eae7e56c0212c62b8912
#
_cell.length_a   1.000
_cell.length_b   1.000
_cell.length_c   1.000
_cell.angle_alpha   90.00
_cell.angle_beta   90.00
_cell.angle_gamma   90.00
#
_symmetry.space_group_name_H-M   'P 1'
#
loop_
_entity.id
_entity.type
_entity.pdbx_description
1 polymer ?
#
loop_
_entity_poly.entity_id
_entity_poly.type
_entity_poly.pdbx_seq_one_letter_code
_entity_poly.pdbx_strand_id
1 'polypeptide(L)'
;LIEQLGVTGFTITRDKISHTSGGEFIFRGLSRNIESVKSLFGVNVVWVEEAQTISEESLRVLTPTIREAGSYFIMCANPRSQADPFTETFLKGRDSQLRSEGTFEDELHTILMVNYDKNPFFPKELDLERRRDKKSLTPAMYDHVWNGFTLDEVDNSLISVDWFDAALEIGDRIKYRDSGARVCGHDISDTG
;
A
#
# COMPACT_ATOMS: atom_id res chain seq x y z
N LEU A 1 8.56 -6.18 26.22
CA LEU A 1 9.22 -7.14 25.34
C LEU A 1 10.72 -7.26 25.66
N ILE A 2 11.51 -6.16 25.67
CA ILE A 2 12.95 -6.19 25.99
C ILE A 2 13.20 -6.85 27.36
N GLU A 3 12.45 -6.45 28.38
CA GLU A 3 12.51 -7.04 29.72
C GLU A 3 12.10 -8.53 29.72
N GLN A 4 11.05 -8.88 28.97
CA GLN A 4 10.57 -10.27 28.84
C GLN A 4 11.59 -11.18 28.16
N LEU A 5 12.38 -10.64 27.24
CA LEU A 5 13.45 -11.38 26.55
C LEU A 5 14.74 -11.48 27.37
N GLY A 6 14.81 -10.82 28.55
CA GLY A 6 15.98 -10.84 29.40
C GLY A 6 17.23 -10.18 28.81
N VAL A 7 17.08 -9.37 27.75
CA VAL A 7 18.20 -8.67 27.14
C VAL A 7 18.53 -7.40 27.91
N THR A 8 19.82 -7.09 28.03
CA THR A 8 20.34 -5.97 28.85
C THR A 8 21.04 -4.95 27.96
N GLY A 9 21.39 -3.80 28.52
CA GLY A 9 22.13 -2.73 27.82
C GLY A 9 21.24 -1.76 27.06
N PHE A 10 19.92 -1.89 27.14
CA PHE A 10 18.98 -1.01 26.46
C PHE A 10 18.51 0.14 27.38
N THR A 11 18.44 1.33 26.81
CA THR A 11 17.77 2.49 27.38
C THR A 11 16.61 2.87 26.51
N ILE A 12 15.40 2.94 27.09
CA ILE A 12 14.15 3.19 26.38
C ILE A 12 13.64 4.57 26.77
N THR A 13 13.37 5.40 25.78
CA THR A 13 12.68 6.69 25.92
C THR A 13 11.38 6.68 25.11
N ARG A 14 10.68 7.79 25.07
CA ARG A 14 9.41 7.91 24.33
C ARG A 14 9.55 7.67 22.82
N ASP A 15 10.66 8.09 22.23
CA ASP A 15 10.87 8.15 20.79
C ASP A 15 12.18 7.49 20.34
N LYS A 16 12.86 6.82 21.26
CA LYS A 16 14.14 6.18 20.97
C LYS A 16 14.41 4.98 21.88
N ILE A 17 15.03 3.97 21.30
CA ILE A 17 15.67 2.87 22.03
C ILE A 17 17.14 2.89 21.66
N SER A 18 18.04 2.96 22.64
CA SER A 18 19.48 2.89 22.43
C SER A 18 20.10 1.74 23.20
N HIS A 19 21.17 1.18 22.65
CA HIS A 19 21.93 0.10 23.27
C HIS A 19 23.37 0.55 23.57
N THR A 20 23.97 0.01 24.60
CA THR A 20 25.34 0.35 25.03
C THR A 20 26.41 0.08 23.97
N SER A 21 26.12 -0.75 22.96
CA SER A 21 27.00 -0.97 21.78
C SER A 21 26.95 0.16 20.74
N GLY A 22 26.12 1.20 20.95
CA GLY A 22 25.96 2.33 20.01
C GLY A 22 24.82 2.18 19.01
N GLY A 23 24.10 1.05 18.98
CA GLY A 23 22.91 0.88 18.11
C GLY A 23 21.74 1.71 18.65
N GLU A 24 20.96 2.30 17.74
CA GLU A 24 19.79 3.10 18.08
C GLU A 24 18.61 2.78 17.16
N PHE A 25 17.39 2.78 17.74
CA PHE A 25 16.13 2.83 17.03
C PHE A 25 15.47 4.16 17.35
N ILE A 26 15.09 4.90 16.31
CA ILE A 26 14.43 6.21 16.44
C ILE A 26 13.05 6.10 15.82
N PHE A 27 12.00 6.43 16.59
CA PHE A 27 10.61 6.40 16.14
C PHE A 27 10.16 7.78 15.70
N ARG A 28 9.61 7.87 14.50
CA ARG A 28 9.11 9.13 13.91
C ARG A 28 7.78 8.91 13.21
N GLY A 29 6.85 9.88 13.37
CA GLY A 29 5.62 9.93 12.58
C GLY A 29 5.84 10.75 11.31
N LEU A 30 5.48 10.18 10.17
CA LEU A 30 5.68 10.84 8.87
C LEU A 30 4.56 11.83 8.52
N SER A 31 3.32 11.57 8.98
CA SER A 31 2.13 12.33 8.57
C SER A 31 2.05 13.75 9.15
N ARG A 32 2.63 14.00 10.31
CA ARG A 32 2.49 15.30 11.00
C ARG A 32 3.77 16.13 11.05
N ASN A 33 4.92 15.52 10.87
CA ASN A 33 6.21 16.21 11.04
C ASN A 33 7.29 15.60 10.16
N ILE A 34 7.08 15.65 8.85
CA ILE A 34 8.07 15.15 7.88
C ILE A 34 9.40 15.95 7.96
N GLU A 35 9.36 17.20 8.37
CA GLU A 35 10.56 18.01 8.54
C GLU A 35 11.53 17.43 9.56
N SER A 36 11.02 16.73 10.59
CA SER A 36 11.86 16.07 11.60
C SER A 36 12.73 14.94 11.01
N VAL A 37 12.34 14.41 9.85
CA VAL A 37 13.08 13.37 9.14
C VAL A 37 14.28 13.96 8.39
N LYS A 38 14.17 15.18 7.86
CA LYS A 38 15.25 15.86 7.13
C LYS A 38 16.53 16.06 7.97
N SER A 39 16.38 16.09 9.28
CA SER A 39 17.50 16.26 10.21
C SER A 39 18.14 14.95 10.66
N LEU A 40 17.64 13.81 10.21
CA LEU A 40 18.22 12.52 10.55
C LEU A 40 19.56 12.32 9.83
N PHE A 41 20.56 11.91 10.59
CA PHE A 41 21.90 11.66 10.11
C PHE A 41 22.37 10.28 10.57
N GLY A 42 23.20 9.61 9.76
CA GLY A 42 23.77 8.31 10.12
C GLY A 42 22.75 7.16 10.16
N VAL A 43 21.61 7.29 9.46
CA VAL A 43 20.58 6.24 9.40
C VAL A 43 20.95 5.18 8.39
N ASN A 44 21.06 3.94 8.85
CA ASN A 44 21.41 2.80 8.00
C ASN A 44 20.18 2.04 7.50
N VAL A 45 19.12 1.97 8.31
CA VAL A 45 17.88 1.26 7.97
C VAL A 45 16.69 2.14 8.30
N VAL A 46 15.75 2.22 7.37
CA VAL A 46 14.44 2.83 7.61
C VAL A 46 13.38 1.76 7.46
N TRP A 47 12.62 1.56 8.52
CA TRP A 47 11.44 0.68 8.49
C TRP A 47 10.19 1.53 8.48
N VAL A 48 9.38 1.39 7.43
CA VAL A 48 8.11 2.10 7.25
C VAL A 48 6.98 1.09 7.38
N GLU A 49 6.19 1.24 8.45
CA GLU A 49 4.96 0.50 8.66
C GLU A 49 3.78 1.20 7.98
N GLU A 50 2.81 0.42 7.50
CA GLU A 50 1.64 0.92 6.79
C GLU A 50 2.00 1.86 5.62
N ALA A 51 3.03 1.49 4.85
CA ALA A 51 3.59 2.33 3.80
C ALA A 51 2.56 2.73 2.71
N GLN A 52 1.43 2.01 2.57
CA GLN A 52 0.32 2.41 1.70
C GLN A 52 -0.31 3.75 2.10
N THR A 53 -0.08 4.22 3.33
CA THR A 53 -0.60 5.50 3.81
C THR A 53 0.36 6.68 3.62
N ILE A 54 1.55 6.42 3.11
CA ILE A 54 2.58 7.44 2.94
C ILE A 54 2.19 8.43 1.83
N SER A 55 2.34 9.72 2.10
CA SER A 55 2.10 10.74 1.08
C SER A 55 3.27 10.83 0.09
N GLU A 56 3.00 11.30 -1.12
CA GLU A 56 4.03 11.58 -2.13
C GLU A 56 5.09 12.55 -1.58
N GLU A 57 4.67 13.57 -0.85
CA GLU A 57 5.59 14.53 -0.21
C GLU A 57 6.51 13.82 0.78
N SER A 58 5.96 12.91 1.60
CA SER A 58 6.75 12.16 2.57
C SER A 58 7.78 11.24 1.90
N LEU A 59 7.40 10.54 0.82
CA LEU A 59 8.33 9.72 0.03
C LEU A 59 9.44 10.59 -0.57
N ARG A 60 9.09 11.73 -1.16
CA ARG A 60 10.04 12.65 -1.79
C ARG A 60 11.04 13.24 -0.80
N VAL A 61 10.66 13.41 0.47
CA VAL A 61 11.55 13.89 1.52
C VAL A 61 12.38 12.75 2.12
N LEU A 62 11.75 11.62 2.39
CA LEU A 62 12.38 10.50 3.09
C LEU A 62 13.48 9.85 2.25
N THR A 63 13.22 9.57 0.98
CA THR A 63 14.15 8.85 0.10
C THR A 63 15.53 9.53 0.02
N PRO A 64 15.67 10.83 -0.29
CA PRO A 64 16.99 11.46 -0.39
C PRO A 64 17.64 11.76 0.97
N THR A 65 16.91 11.63 2.08
CA THR A 65 17.46 11.84 3.42
C THR A 65 18.34 10.66 3.84
N ILE A 66 18.02 9.45 3.39
CA ILE A 66 18.77 8.23 3.71
C ILE A 66 19.85 8.02 2.66
N ARG A 67 21.10 8.29 3.03
CA ARG A 67 22.25 8.37 2.10
C ARG A 67 23.55 7.78 2.65
N GLU A 68 23.48 7.08 3.77
CA GLU A 68 24.64 6.33 4.25
C GLU A 68 24.95 5.17 3.31
N ALA A 69 26.22 4.90 3.09
CA ALA A 69 26.62 3.79 2.23
C ALA A 69 26.06 2.46 2.77
N GLY A 70 25.38 1.71 1.90
CA GLY A 70 24.73 0.45 2.28
C GLY A 70 23.44 0.61 3.08
N SER A 71 22.88 1.81 3.16
CA SER A 71 21.57 2.02 3.75
C SER A 71 20.44 1.50 2.87
N TYR A 72 19.33 1.10 3.49
CA TYR A 72 18.16 0.57 2.77
C TYR A 72 16.85 0.83 3.50
N PHE A 73 15.76 0.63 2.78
CA PHE A 73 14.40 0.72 3.30
C PHE A 73 13.80 -0.68 3.44
N ILE A 74 13.03 -0.86 4.51
CA ILE A 74 12.07 -1.95 4.66
C ILE A 74 10.69 -1.30 4.70
N MET A 75 9.81 -1.65 3.78
CA MET A 75 8.46 -1.11 3.72
C MET A 75 7.45 -2.24 3.80
N CYS A 76 6.56 -2.16 4.80
CA CYS A 76 5.43 -3.08 4.94
C CYS A 76 4.16 -2.37 4.53
N ALA A 77 3.40 -2.95 3.62
CA ALA A 77 2.20 -2.32 3.07
C ALA A 77 1.10 -3.35 2.76
N ASN A 78 -0.14 -2.92 2.94
CA ASN A 78 -1.32 -3.53 2.33
C ASN A 78 -1.83 -2.57 1.25
N PRO A 79 -1.50 -2.77 -0.04
CA PRO A 79 -1.86 -1.86 -1.12
C PRO A 79 -3.38 -1.65 -1.18
N ARG A 80 -3.85 -0.39 -1.31
CA ARG A 80 -5.28 -0.08 -1.35
C ARG A 80 -5.75 0.25 -2.76
N SER A 81 -5.06 1.15 -3.44
CA SER A 81 -5.41 1.64 -4.77
C SER A 81 -4.17 1.73 -5.65
N GLN A 82 -4.36 1.63 -6.96
CA GLN A 82 -3.32 1.89 -7.96
C GLN A 82 -2.82 3.34 -7.93
N ALA A 83 -3.68 4.27 -7.47
CA ALA A 83 -3.36 5.69 -7.34
C ALA A 83 -2.61 6.05 -6.05
N ASP A 84 -2.46 5.13 -5.10
CA ASP A 84 -1.70 5.39 -3.88
C ASP A 84 -0.23 5.64 -4.23
N PRO A 85 0.43 6.67 -3.66
CA PRO A 85 1.83 7.01 -3.97
C PRO A 85 2.80 5.85 -3.77
N PHE A 86 2.58 5.02 -2.76
CA PHE A 86 3.35 3.80 -2.54
C PHE A 86 3.18 2.81 -3.71
N THR A 87 1.94 2.53 -4.10
CA THR A 87 1.62 1.60 -5.18
C THR A 87 2.19 2.09 -6.50
N GLU A 88 1.97 3.37 -6.81
CA GLU A 88 2.49 3.97 -8.04
C GLU A 88 4.02 3.92 -8.13
N THR A 89 4.71 4.15 -7.01
CA THR A 89 6.16 4.18 -6.97
C THR A 89 6.78 2.79 -7.03
N PHE A 90 6.25 1.83 -6.26
CA PHE A 90 6.92 0.56 -6.04
C PHE A 90 6.25 -0.65 -6.71
N LEU A 91 4.95 -0.61 -7.00
CA LEU A 91 4.22 -1.77 -7.52
C LEU A 91 3.79 -1.62 -8.97
N LYS A 92 3.63 -0.40 -9.48
CA LYS A 92 3.16 -0.12 -10.84
C LYS A 92 4.02 -0.81 -11.90
N GLY A 93 3.35 -1.55 -12.79
CA GLY A 93 4.01 -2.33 -13.84
C GLY A 93 4.65 -3.65 -13.40
N ARG A 94 4.57 -4.00 -12.10
CA ARG A 94 5.09 -5.24 -11.53
C ARG A 94 3.99 -6.22 -11.13
N ASP A 95 2.72 -5.81 -11.24
CA ASP A 95 1.56 -6.58 -10.78
C ASP A 95 1.47 -7.99 -11.36
N SER A 96 1.72 -8.16 -12.66
CA SER A 96 1.60 -9.48 -13.31
C SER A 96 2.64 -10.47 -12.76
N GLN A 97 3.87 -10.01 -12.53
CA GLN A 97 4.92 -10.85 -11.97
C GLN A 97 4.65 -11.15 -10.48
N LEU A 98 4.26 -10.14 -9.70
CA LEU A 98 3.89 -10.34 -8.30
C LEU A 98 2.71 -11.30 -8.13
N ARG A 99 1.71 -11.25 -9.03
CA ARG A 99 0.58 -12.19 -9.02
C ARG A 99 1.01 -13.62 -9.35
N SER A 100 1.92 -13.81 -10.30
CA SER A 100 2.34 -15.15 -10.76
C SER A 100 3.42 -15.78 -9.90
N GLU A 101 4.39 -14.98 -9.44
CA GLU A 101 5.60 -15.48 -8.78
C GLU A 101 5.63 -15.16 -7.27
N GLY A 102 4.83 -14.17 -6.83
CA GLY A 102 4.82 -13.67 -5.45
C GLY A 102 6.06 -12.86 -5.08
N THR A 103 6.93 -12.59 -6.06
CA THR A 103 8.19 -11.87 -5.85
C THR A 103 8.58 -11.08 -7.09
N PHE A 104 9.29 -9.97 -6.86
CA PHE A 104 9.93 -9.18 -7.89
C PHE A 104 11.29 -8.70 -7.38
N GLU A 105 12.31 -8.72 -8.23
CA GLU A 105 13.66 -8.25 -7.89
C GLU A 105 14.25 -7.49 -9.07
N ASP A 106 14.83 -6.33 -8.79
CA ASP A 106 15.65 -5.55 -9.71
C ASP A 106 16.89 -5.01 -8.98
N GLU A 107 17.69 -4.16 -9.62
CA GLU A 107 18.91 -3.58 -9.04
C GLU A 107 18.66 -2.80 -7.73
N LEU A 108 17.46 -2.23 -7.56
CA LEU A 108 17.10 -1.34 -6.45
C LEU A 108 16.06 -1.94 -5.49
N HIS A 109 15.29 -2.92 -5.93
CA HIS A 109 14.13 -3.39 -5.19
C HIS A 109 14.08 -4.92 -5.08
N THR A 110 13.73 -5.39 -3.90
CA THR A 110 13.24 -6.75 -3.66
C THR A 110 11.84 -6.63 -3.08
N ILE A 111 10.82 -7.10 -3.79
CA ILE A 111 9.42 -7.04 -3.38
C ILE A 111 8.94 -8.46 -3.14
N LEU A 112 8.37 -8.69 -1.98
CA LEU A 112 7.82 -9.98 -1.57
C LEU A 112 6.33 -9.84 -1.25
N MET A 113 5.53 -10.71 -1.83
CA MET A 113 4.11 -10.84 -1.53
C MET A 113 3.93 -11.91 -0.45
N VAL A 114 3.62 -11.48 0.76
CA VAL A 114 3.51 -12.35 1.94
C VAL A 114 2.07 -12.32 2.44
N ASN A 115 1.26 -13.26 1.98
CA ASN A 115 -0.15 -13.38 2.34
C ASN A 115 -0.36 -14.44 3.44
N TYR A 116 -1.63 -14.64 3.80
CA TYR A 116 -2.04 -15.60 4.83
C TYR A 116 -1.52 -17.02 4.57
N ASP A 117 -1.41 -17.46 3.32
CA ASP A 117 -0.92 -18.78 2.91
C ASP A 117 0.58 -18.99 3.19
N LYS A 118 1.33 -17.91 3.33
CA LYS A 118 2.75 -17.90 3.71
C LYS A 118 2.97 -17.80 5.22
N ASN A 119 1.90 -17.56 5.99
CA ASN A 119 2.00 -17.43 7.45
C ASN A 119 1.80 -18.77 8.14
N PRO A 120 2.84 -19.44 8.67
CA PRO A 120 2.71 -20.73 9.35
C PRO A 120 1.91 -20.66 10.66
N PHE A 121 1.69 -19.45 11.18
CA PHE A 121 0.92 -19.19 12.40
C PHE A 121 -0.47 -18.60 12.12
N PHE A 122 -0.97 -18.75 10.88
CA PHE A 122 -2.28 -18.21 10.51
C PHE A 122 -3.38 -18.82 11.38
N PRO A 123 -4.14 -18.02 12.15
CA PRO A 123 -5.13 -18.51 13.10
C PRO A 123 -6.30 -19.21 12.41
N LYS A 124 -6.83 -20.27 13.04
CA LYS A 124 -8.02 -20.99 12.53
C LYS A 124 -9.25 -20.11 12.47
N GLU A 125 -9.38 -19.16 13.40
CA GLU A 125 -10.47 -18.20 13.47
C GLU A 125 -10.49 -17.30 12.22
N LEU A 126 -9.33 -16.80 11.82
CA LEU A 126 -9.18 -16.01 10.59
C LEU A 126 -9.41 -16.85 9.33
N ASP A 127 -9.04 -18.14 9.32
CA ASP A 127 -9.34 -19.02 8.18
C ASP A 127 -10.85 -19.25 8.03
N LEU A 128 -11.59 -19.36 9.12
CA LEU A 128 -13.06 -19.45 9.09
C LEU A 128 -13.68 -18.17 8.51
N GLU A 129 -13.18 -17.01 8.91
CA GLU A 129 -13.61 -15.72 8.39
C GLU A 129 -13.30 -15.62 6.88
N ARG A 130 -12.10 -15.93 6.47
CA ARG A 130 -11.69 -15.95 5.06
C ARG A 130 -12.59 -16.85 4.20
N ARG A 131 -12.95 -18.04 4.70
CA ARG A 131 -13.86 -18.97 3.99
C ARG A 131 -15.27 -18.44 3.87
N ARG A 132 -15.74 -17.68 4.88
CA ARG A 132 -17.01 -16.97 4.82
C ARG A 132 -16.94 -15.88 3.76
N ASP A 133 -15.90 -15.06 3.79
CA ASP A 133 -15.69 -13.94 2.88
C ASP A 133 -15.56 -14.39 1.43
N LYS A 134 -14.93 -15.54 1.18
CA LYS A 134 -14.88 -16.14 -0.16
C LYS A 134 -16.26 -16.45 -0.75
N LYS A 135 -17.30 -16.60 0.08
CA LYS A 135 -18.67 -16.86 -0.37
C LYS A 135 -19.53 -15.59 -0.44
N SER A 136 -19.18 -14.56 0.30
CA SER A 136 -19.99 -13.36 0.48
C SER A 136 -19.45 -12.11 -0.24
N LEU A 137 -18.14 -12.02 -0.43
CA LEU A 137 -17.52 -10.90 -1.12
C LEU A 137 -17.47 -11.12 -2.63
N THR A 138 -17.39 -10.02 -3.38
CA THR A 138 -17.02 -10.09 -4.80
C THR A 138 -15.61 -10.63 -4.96
N PRO A 139 -15.24 -11.25 -6.09
CA PRO A 139 -13.88 -11.72 -6.33
C PRO A 139 -12.82 -10.63 -6.12
N ALA A 140 -13.07 -9.42 -6.61
CA ALA A 140 -12.16 -8.27 -6.47
C ALA A 140 -11.96 -7.88 -5.00
N MET A 141 -13.05 -7.79 -4.23
CA MET A 141 -12.99 -7.49 -2.81
C MET A 141 -12.30 -8.60 -2.00
N TYR A 142 -12.55 -9.88 -2.35
CA TYR A 142 -11.85 -11.00 -1.72
C TYR A 142 -10.35 -10.92 -1.99
N ASP A 143 -9.96 -10.65 -3.22
CA ASP A 143 -8.57 -10.51 -3.63
C ASP A 143 -7.88 -9.33 -2.93
N HIS A 144 -8.60 -8.23 -2.77
CA HIS A 144 -8.11 -7.09 -1.99
C HIS A 144 -7.85 -7.44 -0.52
N VAL A 145 -8.85 -8.00 0.15
CA VAL A 145 -8.77 -8.27 1.60
C VAL A 145 -7.79 -9.39 1.93
N TRP A 146 -7.78 -10.47 1.13
CA TRP A 146 -7.05 -11.70 1.49
C TRP A 146 -5.80 -11.96 0.66
N ASN A 147 -5.73 -11.45 -0.56
CA ASN A 147 -4.60 -11.66 -1.45
C ASN A 147 -3.71 -10.42 -1.62
N GLY A 148 -4.06 -9.28 -0.99
CA GLY A 148 -3.23 -8.08 -0.96
C GLY A 148 -3.18 -7.32 -2.29
N PHE A 149 -4.17 -7.52 -3.18
CA PHE A 149 -4.26 -6.77 -4.42
C PHE A 149 -4.97 -5.42 -4.21
N THR A 150 -4.64 -4.45 -5.03
CA THR A 150 -5.33 -3.17 -5.02
C THR A 150 -6.79 -3.32 -5.41
N LEU A 151 -7.64 -2.50 -4.80
CA LEU A 151 -9.03 -2.35 -5.19
C LEU A 151 -9.17 -1.00 -5.90
N ASP A 152 -9.42 -1.03 -7.20
CA ASP A 152 -9.58 0.18 -8.02
C ASP A 152 -11.01 0.70 -8.04
N GLU A 153 -11.94 -0.04 -7.46
CA GLU A 153 -13.30 0.43 -7.24
C GLU A 153 -13.30 1.51 -6.14
N VAL A 154 -13.72 2.70 -6.51
CA VAL A 154 -14.04 3.75 -5.54
C VAL A 154 -15.21 3.23 -4.71
N ASP A 155 -15.02 3.02 -3.42
CA ASP A 155 -16.01 2.47 -2.47
C ASP A 155 -17.37 3.20 -2.46
N ASN A 156 -17.47 4.35 -3.15
CA ASN A 156 -18.67 5.17 -3.31
C ASN A 156 -19.08 5.38 -4.78
N SER A 157 -18.57 4.61 -5.70
CA SER A 157 -19.02 4.70 -7.09
C SER A 157 -20.44 4.12 -7.21
N LEU A 158 -21.42 4.95 -7.55
CA LEU A 158 -22.77 4.52 -7.89
C LEU A 158 -22.82 3.60 -9.10
N ILE A 159 -21.79 3.62 -9.93
CA ILE A 159 -21.65 2.83 -11.15
C ILE A 159 -20.26 2.21 -11.13
N SER A 160 -20.18 0.87 -11.12
CA SER A 160 -18.89 0.18 -11.25
C SER A 160 -18.28 0.40 -12.63
N VAL A 161 -16.95 0.35 -12.73
CA VAL A 161 -16.23 0.43 -14.02
C VAL A 161 -16.71 -0.66 -14.97
N ASP A 162 -16.93 -1.87 -14.47
CA ASP A 162 -17.45 -2.99 -15.27
C ASP A 162 -18.81 -2.70 -15.88
N TRP A 163 -19.70 -2.00 -15.16
CA TRP A 163 -21.00 -1.58 -15.70
C TRP A 163 -20.86 -0.49 -16.76
N PHE A 164 -19.90 0.41 -16.57
CA PHE A 164 -19.59 1.44 -17.54
C PHE A 164 -19.04 0.83 -18.84
N ASP A 165 -18.09 -0.08 -18.73
CA ASP A 165 -17.50 -0.79 -19.86
C ASP A 165 -18.54 -1.65 -20.60
N ALA A 166 -19.37 -2.38 -19.86
CA ALA A 166 -20.50 -3.13 -20.44
C ALA A 166 -21.49 -2.22 -21.17
N ALA A 167 -21.75 -1.03 -20.63
CA ALA A 167 -22.61 -0.05 -21.29
C ALA A 167 -22.00 0.50 -22.59
N LEU A 168 -20.68 0.72 -22.62
CA LEU A 168 -19.97 1.11 -23.84
C LEU A 168 -20.04 0.01 -24.90
N GLU A 169 -19.76 -1.25 -24.54
CA GLU A 169 -19.88 -2.39 -25.45
C GLU A 169 -21.31 -2.55 -26.03
N ILE A 170 -22.33 -2.36 -25.18
CA ILE A 170 -23.73 -2.37 -25.62
C ILE A 170 -23.99 -1.19 -26.55
N GLY A 171 -23.47 0.00 -26.23
CA GLY A 171 -23.58 1.20 -27.07
C GLY A 171 -23.03 0.99 -28.47
N ASP A 172 -21.89 0.32 -28.61
CA ASP A 172 -21.27 -0.01 -29.91
C ASP A 172 -22.08 -1.04 -30.71
N ARG A 173 -22.79 -1.96 -30.04
CA ARG A 173 -23.67 -2.95 -30.66
C ARG A 173 -25.00 -2.35 -31.13
N ILE A 174 -25.56 -1.42 -30.34
CA ILE A 174 -26.79 -0.72 -30.66
C ILE A 174 -26.42 0.44 -31.59
N LYS A 175 -26.42 0.22 -32.89
CA LYS A 175 -26.21 1.29 -33.88
C LYS A 175 -27.24 2.38 -33.66
N TYR A 176 -26.94 3.34 -32.80
CA TYR A 176 -27.76 4.51 -32.58
C TYR A 176 -27.88 5.29 -33.90
N ARG A 177 -29.09 5.50 -34.35
CA ARG A 177 -29.32 6.50 -35.42
C ARG A 177 -29.19 7.87 -34.76
N ASP A 178 -28.24 8.63 -35.20
CA ASP A 178 -27.99 10.01 -34.76
C ASP A 178 -29.10 10.92 -35.30
N SER A 179 -30.32 10.78 -34.77
CA SER A 179 -31.50 11.54 -35.14
C SER A 179 -32.16 12.15 -33.91
N GLY A 180 -32.04 13.46 -33.80
CA GLY A 180 -32.62 14.22 -32.68
C GLY A 180 -31.73 15.37 -32.19
N ALA A 181 -32.24 16.16 -31.26
CA ALA A 181 -31.48 17.22 -30.64
C ALA A 181 -30.40 16.62 -29.71
N ARG A 182 -29.14 17.05 -29.86
CA ARG A 182 -28.07 16.70 -28.93
C ARG A 182 -28.25 17.50 -27.65
N VAL A 183 -28.44 16.81 -26.53
CA VAL A 183 -28.51 17.42 -25.20
C VAL A 183 -27.27 16.98 -24.42
N CYS A 184 -26.51 17.93 -23.93
CA CYS A 184 -25.38 17.69 -23.05
C CYS A 184 -25.77 18.18 -21.63
N GLY A 185 -25.76 17.30 -20.67
CA GLY A 185 -25.80 17.67 -19.26
C GLY A 185 -24.38 17.94 -18.76
N HIS A 186 -24.14 19.12 -18.22
CA HIS A 186 -22.88 19.49 -17.60
C HIS A 186 -23.11 19.78 -16.12
N ASP A 187 -22.55 18.93 -15.25
CA ASP A 187 -22.50 19.20 -13.81
C ASP A 187 -21.21 19.95 -13.51
N ILE A 188 -21.35 21.19 -13.07
CA ILE A 188 -20.21 21.96 -12.57
C ILE A 188 -20.10 21.61 -11.09
N SER A 189 -19.25 20.62 -10.79
CA SER A 189 -18.86 20.37 -9.40
C SER A 189 -18.13 21.59 -8.89
N ASP A 190 -18.76 22.25 -7.91
CA ASP A 190 -18.13 23.33 -7.17
C ASP A 190 -17.00 22.70 -6.34
N THR A 191 -15.76 23.00 -6.70
CA THR A 191 -14.59 22.66 -5.88
C THR A 191 -14.54 23.66 -4.72
N GLY A 192 -15.29 23.33 -3.65
CA GLY A 192 -15.16 24.01 -2.37
C GLY A 192 -13.85 23.65 -1.66
#